data_20140f270ae63b6b19faf3d9eb35d9c8
#
_entry.id   20140f270ae63b6b19faf3d9eb35d9c8
#
_cell.length_a   1.000
_cell.length_b   1.000
_cell.length_c   1.000
_cell.angle_alpha   90.00
_cell.angle_beta   90.00
_cell.angle_gamma   90.00
#
_symmetry.space_group_name_H-M   'P 1'
#
loop_
_entity.id
_entity.type
_entity.pdbx_description
1 polymer ?
#
loop_
_entity_poly.entity_id
_entity_poly.type
_entity_poly.pdbx_seq_one_letter_code
_entity_poly.pdbx_strand_id
1 'polypeptide(L)'
;GRIRTTFQNLVTATGRLSSTEPNLQNIPVRTEEGREIRQAFLPREGWVLLDADYSQIELRLMAHFSGDEAMIDAFRTGQDVHARTASEIFDVPLDEVDSTLRSRAKAVNFGIIYGISGFGLARNTGVSQQEAKSFISRYFAKYPGVKHFMDAAVEDGQQNGYALTLMGRRRYLPELTASNAMVREFGKRAAMNTPIQGTAADIIKIAMVRVDNRLKKEGLQARLILQVHDELLVECPEKDTDKASKILEEEMENAANMAVKLLVDAHSGKTWLEAKG
;
A
#
# COMPACT_ATOMS: atom_id res chain seq x y z
N GLY A 1 -31.15 -0.74 6.40
CA GLY A 1 -30.31 -0.92 7.59
C GLY A 1 -28.87 -0.49 7.33
N ARG A 2 -28.04 -0.44 8.37
CA ARG A 2 -26.59 -0.18 8.23
C ARG A 2 -25.81 -1.36 8.79
N ILE A 3 -24.78 -1.80 8.05
CA ILE A 3 -23.78 -2.74 8.53
C ILE A 3 -22.73 -1.94 9.28
N ARG A 4 -22.33 -2.41 10.45
CA ARG A 4 -21.30 -1.78 11.28
C ARG A 4 -20.24 -2.82 11.62
N THR A 5 -18.99 -2.50 11.35
CA THR A 5 -17.84 -3.30 11.76
C THR A 5 -17.24 -2.76 13.04
N THR A 6 -16.49 -3.58 13.74
CA THR A 6 -15.60 -3.15 14.83
C THR A 6 -14.19 -3.03 14.32
N PHE A 7 -13.60 -1.82 14.40
CA PHE A 7 -12.20 -1.60 14.09
C PHE A 7 -11.31 -1.85 15.31
N GLN A 8 -10.31 -2.70 15.15
CA GLN A 8 -9.28 -2.99 16.15
C GLN A 8 -8.00 -2.23 15.79
N ASN A 9 -7.53 -1.40 16.68
CA ASN A 9 -6.35 -0.54 16.45
C ASN A 9 -5.05 -1.03 17.10
N LEU A 10 -5.11 -2.12 17.91
CA LEU A 10 -3.98 -2.65 18.67
C LEU A 10 -3.58 -4.08 18.29
N VAL A 11 -4.28 -4.72 17.34
CA VAL A 11 -4.08 -6.14 17.02
C VAL A 11 -2.92 -6.37 16.06
N THR A 12 -2.76 -5.51 15.05
CA THR A 12 -1.74 -5.74 14.02
C THR A 12 -0.37 -5.23 14.45
N ALA A 13 0.67 -6.02 14.20
CA ALA A 13 2.04 -5.63 14.54
C ALA A 13 2.58 -4.42 13.73
N THR A 14 1.98 -4.12 12.59
CA THR A 14 2.35 -2.98 11.72
C THR A 14 1.62 -1.69 12.05
N GLY A 15 0.63 -1.73 12.96
CA GLY A 15 -0.22 -0.58 13.25
C GLY A 15 -1.39 -0.39 12.28
N ARG A 16 -1.58 -1.27 11.29
CA ARG A 16 -2.80 -1.27 10.45
C ARG A 16 -4.03 -1.52 11.32
N LEU A 17 -5.17 -0.95 10.93
CA LEU A 17 -6.46 -1.35 11.50
C LEU A 17 -6.82 -2.75 11.02
N SER A 18 -7.52 -3.50 11.85
CA SER A 18 -8.23 -4.69 11.43
C SER A 18 -9.73 -4.53 11.68
N SER A 19 -10.54 -5.19 10.87
CA SER A 19 -11.99 -5.08 10.88
C SER A 19 -12.60 -6.43 11.22
N THR A 20 -13.54 -6.46 12.18
CA THR A 20 -14.20 -7.68 12.65
C THR A 20 -15.70 -7.48 12.84
N GLU A 21 -16.49 -8.52 12.66
CA GLU A 21 -17.91 -8.61 12.97
C GLU A 21 -18.82 -7.57 12.29
N PRO A 22 -18.84 -7.53 10.95
CA PRO A 22 -18.11 -8.34 9.96
C PRO A 22 -16.78 -7.72 9.55
N ASN A 23 -15.86 -8.52 8.97
CA ASN A 23 -14.64 -7.99 8.38
C ASN A 23 -14.95 -7.34 7.02
N LEU A 24 -15.08 -6.02 7.00
CA LEU A 24 -15.34 -5.26 5.77
C LEU A 24 -14.07 -4.96 4.95
N GLN A 25 -12.87 -5.22 5.50
CA GLN A 25 -11.61 -5.02 4.78
C GLN A 25 -11.22 -6.18 3.86
N ASN A 26 -11.92 -7.33 3.96
CA ASN A 26 -11.59 -8.53 3.21
C ASN A 26 -12.66 -8.92 2.17
N ILE A 27 -13.57 -8.01 1.81
CA ILE A 27 -14.53 -8.26 0.73
C ILE A 27 -13.75 -8.27 -0.59
N PRO A 28 -13.76 -9.40 -1.36
CA PRO A 28 -12.99 -9.50 -2.59
C PRO A 28 -13.39 -8.44 -3.61
N VAL A 29 -12.41 -7.92 -4.36
CA VAL A 29 -12.67 -6.93 -5.44
C VAL A 29 -12.74 -7.61 -6.81
N ARG A 30 -12.00 -8.74 -6.98
CA ARG A 30 -11.77 -9.35 -8.29
C ARG A 30 -12.76 -10.47 -8.63
N THR A 31 -13.41 -11.07 -7.63
CA THR A 31 -14.40 -12.15 -7.86
C THR A 31 -15.77 -11.55 -8.10
N GLU A 32 -16.61 -12.28 -8.83
CA GLU A 32 -17.99 -11.86 -9.14
C GLU A 32 -18.81 -11.67 -7.86
N GLU A 33 -18.76 -12.64 -6.95
CA GLU A 33 -19.43 -12.57 -5.65
C GLU A 33 -19.00 -11.36 -4.81
N GLY A 34 -17.71 -11.05 -4.81
CA GLY A 34 -17.18 -9.88 -4.11
C GLY A 34 -17.69 -8.58 -4.69
N ARG A 35 -17.81 -8.50 -6.02
CA ARG A 35 -18.38 -7.35 -6.74
C ARG A 35 -19.88 -7.20 -6.42
N GLU A 36 -20.65 -8.28 -6.43
CA GLU A 36 -22.06 -8.28 -6.02
C GLU A 36 -22.23 -7.79 -4.58
N ILE A 37 -21.39 -8.28 -3.65
CA ILE A 37 -21.41 -7.79 -2.27
C ILE A 37 -21.16 -6.28 -2.20
N ARG A 38 -20.17 -5.75 -2.94
CA ARG A 38 -19.89 -4.31 -2.96
C ARG A 38 -21.00 -3.49 -3.59
N GLN A 39 -21.77 -4.03 -4.53
CA GLN A 39 -22.96 -3.39 -5.08
C GLN A 39 -24.09 -3.24 -4.05
N ALA A 40 -24.15 -4.09 -3.04
CA ALA A 40 -25.16 -4.02 -1.98
C ALA A 40 -24.90 -2.89 -0.95
N PHE A 41 -23.71 -2.29 -0.96
CA PHE A 41 -23.38 -1.15 -0.09
C PHE A 41 -23.76 0.16 -0.79
N LEU A 42 -24.86 0.75 -0.32
CA LEU A 42 -25.47 1.94 -0.87
C LEU A 42 -25.34 3.12 0.08
N PRO A 43 -25.14 4.35 -0.43
CA PRO A 43 -25.27 5.56 0.37
C PRO A 43 -26.75 5.83 0.73
N ARG A 44 -27.01 6.88 1.48
CA ARG A 44 -28.37 7.39 1.67
C ARG A 44 -28.94 7.90 0.35
N GLU A 45 -30.26 8.01 0.29
CA GLU A 45 -30.94 8.68 -0.83
C GLU A 45 -30.44 10.14 -0.98
N GLY A 46 -30.11 10.54 -2.20
CA GLY A 46 -29.51 11.85 -2.51
C GLY A 46 -28.04 11.99 -2.11
N TRP A 47 -27.35 10.88 -1.76
CA TRP A 47 -25.95 10.83 -1.41
C TRP A 47 -25.16 9.94 -2.37
N VAL A 48 -23.83 10.05 -2.29
CA VAL A 48 -22.85 9.20 -3.00
C VAL A 48 -21.83 8.63 -2.02
N LEU A 49 -21.18 7.58 -2.43
CA LEU A 49 -19.94 7.09 -1.83
C LEU A 49 -18.76 7.69 -2.61
N LEU A 50 -17.75 8.13 -1.88
CA LEU A 50 -16.46 8.56 -2.40
C LEU A 50 -15.41 7.57 -1.87
N ASP A 51 -14.66 6.94 -2.78
CA ASP A 51 -13.54 6.07 -2.46
C ASP A 51 -12.26 6.76 -2.91
N ALA A 52 -11.32 6.95 -2.01
CA ALA A 52 -10.03 7.54 -2.30
C ALA A 52 -8.92 6.58 -1.86
N ASP A 53 -8.11 6.12 -2.82
CA ASP A 53 -7.08 5.11 -2.65
C ASP A 53 -5.69 5.68 -2.96
N TYR A 54 -4.70 5.35 -2.12
CA TYR A 54 -3.33 5.72 -2.41
C TYR A 54 -2.76 4.93 -3.58
N SER A 55 -2.27 5.64 -4.58
CA SER A 55 -1.59 5.03 -5.72
C SER A 55 -0.20 4.54 -5.30
N GLN A 56 -0.04 3.23 -5.15
CA GLN A 56 1.24 2.54 -4.94
C GLN A 56 2.03 3.04 -3.71
N ILE A 57 1.37 3.32 -2.59
CA ILE A 57 1.99 3.91 -1.40
C ILE A 57 3.23 3.15 -0.92
N GLU A 58 3.20 1.80 -0.90
CA GLU A 58 4.33 1.00 -0.42
C GLU A 58 5.58 1.14 -1.31
N LEU A 59 5.40 1.25 -2.64
CA LEU A 59 6.51 1.49 -3.57
C LEU A 59 7.06 2.92 -3.47
N ARG A 60 6.20 3.91 -3.23
CA ARG A 60 6.61 5.30 -2.97
C ARG A 60 7.38 5.40 -1.65
N LEU A 61 6.98 4.66 -0.64
CA LEU A 61 7.70 4.53 0.62
C LEU A 61 9.05 3.82 0.43
N MET A 62 9.10 2.76 -0.40
CA MET A 62 10.36 2.11 -0.75
C MET A 62 11.32 3.11 -1.41
N ALA A 63 10.85 3.91 -2.38
CA ALA A 63 11.65 4.94 -3.02
C ALA A 63 12.17 5.98 -2.01
N HIS A 64 11.31 6.40 -1.07
CA HIS A 64 11.68 7.35 -0.02
C HIS A 64 12.75 6.80 0.93
N PHE A 65 12.53 5.60 1.49
CA PHE A 65 13.44 5.00 2.46
C PHE A 65 14.77 4.57 1.85
N SER A 66 14.75 4.06 0.62
CA SER A 66 15.97 3.62 -0.07
C SER A 66 16.80 4.77 -0.61
N GLY A 67 16.19 5.94 -0.86
CA GLY A 67 16.86 7.03 -1.57
C GLY A 67 17.32 6.66 -2.98
N ASP A 68 16.80 5.57 -3.56
CA ASP A 68 17.21 5.08 -4.87
C ASP A 68 16.80 6.06 -5.97
N GLU A 69 17.76 6.69 -6.60
CA GLU A 69 17.55 7.74 -7.60
C GLU A 69 16.73 7.23 -8.80
N ALA A 70 16.96 5.99 -9.26
CA ALA A 70 16.25 5.43 -10.40
C ALA A 70 14.77 5.19 -10.07
N MET A 71 14.49 4.74 -8.84
CA MET A 71 13.11 4.54 -8.38
C MET A 71 12.41 5.88 -8.11
N ILE A 72 13.09 6.85 -7.51
CA ILE A 72 12.56 8.20 -7.29
C ILE A 72 12.24 8.86 -8.62
N ASP A 73 13.13 8.76 -9.61
CA ASP A 73 12.95 9.33 -10.95
C ASP A 73 11.72 8.73 -11.65
N ALA A 74 11.50 7.42 -11.55
CA ALA A 74 10.32 6.78 -12.11
C ALA A 74 9.01 7.42 -11.62
N PHE A 75 8.93 7.72 -10.33
CA PHE A 75 7.76 8.37 -9.75
C PHE A 75 7.66 9.86 -10.12
N ARG A 76 8.78 10.59 -10.19
CA ARG A 76 8.80 12.02 -10.53
C ARG A 76 8.40 12.27 -11.98
N THR A 77 8.78 11.38 -12.88
CA THR A 77 8.45 11.47 -14.31
C THR A 77 7.07 10.93 -14.65
N GLY A 78 6.32 10.43 -13.65
CA GLY A 78 4.97 9.87 -13.86
C GLY A 78 4.97 8.56 -14.67
N GLN A 79 6.10 7.89 -14.80
CA GLN A 79 6.19 6.61 -15.50
C GLN A 79 5.50 5.49 -14.70
N ASP A 80 4.95 4.52 -15.42
CA ASP A 80 4.47 3.30 -14.78
C ASP A 80 5.67 2.51 -14.22
N VAL A 81 5.82 2.53 -12.89
CA VAL A 81 6.94 1.90 -12.20
C VAL A 81 7.02 0.39 -12.47
N HIS A 82 5.89 -0.28 -12.71
CA HIS A 82 5.88 -1.70 -13.04
C HIS A 82 6.33 -1.95 -14.49
N ALA A 83 5.91 -1.09 -15.42
CA ALA A 83 6.37 -1.17 -16.81
C ALA A 83 7.87 -0.84 -16.89
N ARG A 84 8.34 0.19 -16.19
CA ARG A 84 9.77 0.53 -16.11
C ARG A 84 10.59 -0.62 -15.53
N THR A 85 10.15 -1.18 -14.39
CA THR A 85 10.81 -2.36 -13.82
C THR A 85 10.82 -3.53 -14.79
N ALA A 86 9.70 -3.78 -15.53
CA ALA A 86 9.65 -4.84 -16.53
C ALA A 86 10.70 -4.65 -17.63
N SER A 87 10.77 -3.44 -18.20
CA SER A 87 11.77 -3.08 -19.21
C SER A 87 13.19 -3.40 -18.73
N GLU A 88 13.50 -3.06 -17.50
CA GLU A 88 14.84 -3.18 -16.92
C GLU A 88 15.22 -4.61 -16.50
N ILE A 89 14.30 -5.38 -15.89
CA ILE A 89 14.61 -6.74 -15.45
C ILE A 89 14.48 -7.81 -16.54
N PHE A 90 13.66 -7.54 -17.57
CA PHE A 90 13.49 -8.44 -18.72
C PHE A 90 14.32 -8.04 -19.93
N ASP A 91 14.97 -6.86 -19.89
CA ASP A 91 15.82 -6.32 -20.95
C ASP A 91 15.05 -6.14 -22.26
N VAL A 92 13.87 -5.47 -22.17
CA VAL A 92 13.02 -5.15 -23.30
C VAL A 92 12.76 -3.64 -23.33
N PRO A 93 12.62 -3.01 -24.51
CA PRO A 93 12.21 -1.62 -24.63
C PRO A 93 10.91 -1.33 -23.87
N LEU A 94 10.77 -0.12 -23.31
CA LEU A 94 9.61 0.24 -22.49
C LEU A 94 8.29 0.15 -23.26
N ASP A 95 8.31 0.49 -24.53
CA ASP A 95 7.18 0.43 -25.46
C ASP A 95 6.82 -1.00 -25.92
N GLU A 96 7.69 -1.97 -25.69
CA GLU A 96 7.45 -3.39 -25.94
C GLU A 96 6.98 -4.15 -24.67
N VAL A 97 6.85 -3.48 -23.53
CA VAL A 97 6.36 -4.10 -22.30
C VAL A 97 4.87 -4.39 -22.38
N ASP A 98 4.52 -5.65 -22.55
CA ASP A 98 3.13 -6.11 -22.55
C ASP A 98 2.55 -6.25 -21.12
N SER A 99 1.25 -6.53 -21.05
CA SER A 99 0.53 -6.72 -19.79
C SER A 99 1.08 -7.89 -18.94
N THR A 100 1.64 -8.91 -19.56
CA THR A 100 2.22 -10.09 -18.90
C THR A 100 3.53 -9.74 -18.22
N LEU A 101 4.44 -9.08 -18.94
CA LEU A 101 5.71 -8.61 -18.41
C LEU A 101 5.50 -7.60 -17.30
N ARG A 102 4.57 -6.65 -17.49
CA ARG A 102 4.16 -5.69 -16.46
C ARG A 102 3.62 -6.39 -15.20
N SER A 103 2.78 -7.40 -15.35
CA SER A 103 2.23 -8.18 -14.22
C SER A 103 3.31 -8.96 -13.48
N ARG A 104 4.27 -9.56 -14.20
CA ARG A 104 5.43 -10.23 -13.59
C ARG A 104 6.31 -9.23 -12.82
N ALA A 105 6.60 -8.08 -13.40
CA ALA A 105 7.35 -7.03 -12.72
C ALA A 105 6.62 -6.50 -11.47
N LYS A 106 5.29 -6.39 -11.54
CA LYS A 106 4.47 -6.07 -10.36
C LYS A 106 4.67 -7.10 -9.24
N ALA A 107 4.68 -8.39 -9.58
CA ALA A 107 4.94 -9.45 -8.61
C ALA A 107 6.37 -9.39 -8.03
N VAL A 108 7.37 -9.00 -8.84
CA VAL A 108 8.75 -8.76 -8.38
C VAL A 108 8.79 -7.56 -7.43
N ASN A 109 8.26 -6.42 -7.82
CA ASN A 109 8.26 -5.19 -7.02
C ASN A 109 7.66 -5.42 -5.62
N PHE A 110 6.45 -5.98 -5.56
CA PHE A 110 5.81 -6.28 -4.27
C PHE A 110 6.52 -7.43 -3.54
N GLY A 111 6.94 -8.44 -4.27
CA GLY A 111 7.68 -9.56 -3.69
C GLY A 111 8.93 -9.10 -2.95
N ILE A 112 9.70 -8.19 -3.53
CA ILE A 112 10.91 -7.62 -2.92
C ILE A 112 10.57 -6.85 -1.66
N ILE A 113 9.56 -5.98 -1.68
CA ILE A 113 9.11 -5.27 -0.48
C ILE A 113 8.81 -6.24 0.67
N TYR A 114 8.25 -7.41 0.36
CA TYR A 114 7.92 -8.44 1.35
C TYR A 114 9.05 -9.44 1.63
N GLY A 115 10.25 -9.21 1.11
CA GLY A 115 11.40 -10.08 1.31
C GLY A 115 11.23 -11.47 0.71
N ILE A 116 10.62 -11.55 -0.48
CA ILE A 116 10.34 -12.83 -1.16
C ILE A 116 11.64 -13.54 -1.54
N SER A 117 11.65 -14.86 -1.36
CA SER A 117 12.73 -15.71 -1.88
C SER A 117 12.54 -16.03 -3.37
N GLY A 118 13.63 -16.45 -4.06
CA GLY A 118 13.52 -16.93 -5.44
C GLY A 118 12.52 -18.07 -5.61
N PHE A 119 12.39 -18.96 -4.61
CA PHE A 119 11.36 -20.00 -4.60
C PHE A 119 9.94 -19.43 -4.54
N GLY A 120 9.70 -18.46 -3.64
CA GLY A 120 8.41 -17.80 -3.50
C GLY A 120 8.02 -17.05 -4.77
N LEU A 121 8.97 -16.32 -5.37
CA LEU A 121 8.73 -15.58 -6.61
C LEU A 121 8.42 -16.52 -7.78
N ALA A 122 9.18 -17.61 -7.93
CA ALA A 122 8.95 -18.64 -8.96
C ALA A 122 7.52 -19.19 -8.89
N ARG A 123 7.07 -19.54 -7.67
CA ARG A 123 5.71 -20.04 -7.45
C ARG A 123 4.61 -19.01 -7.79
N ASN A 124 4.85 -17.73 -7.50
CA ASN A 124 3.86 -16.68 -7.73
C ASN A 124 3.78 -16.24 -9.20
N THR A 125 4.87 -16.39 -9.95
CA THR A 125 4.95 -15.92 -11.35
C THR A 125 4.92 -17.05 -12.39
N GLY A 126 5.01 -18.30 -11.94
CA GLY A 126 5.03 -19.47 -12.83
C GLY A 126 6.35 -19.67 -13.61
N VAL A 127 7.41 -18.94 -13.26
CA VAL A 127 8.74 -19.07 -13.87
C VAL A 127 9.59 -20.08 -13.11
N SER A 128 10.72 -20.51 -13.69
CA SER A 128 11.69 -21.36 -13.00
C SER A 128 12.36 -20.65 -11.81
N GLN A 129 12.87 -21.40 -10.85
CA GLN A 129 13.61 -20.81 -9.72
C GLN A 129 14.87 -20.06 -10.16
N GLN A 130 15.51 -20.50 -11.24
CA GLN A 130 16.69 -19.85 -11.79
C GLN A 130 16.33 -18.47 -12.37
N GLU A 131 15.24 -18.38 -13.14
CA GLU A 131 14.73 -17.12 -13.67
C GLU A 131 14.31 -16.18 -12.53
N ALA A 132 13.58 -16.67 -11.54
CA ALA A 132 13.17 -15.85 -10.39
C ALA A 132 14.37 -15.27 -9.62
N LYS A 133 15.43 -16.06 -9.42
CA LYS A 133 16.69 -15.57 -8.83
C LYS A 133 17.36 -14.52 -9.72
N SER A 134 17.37 -14.74 -11.03
CA SER A 134 17.91 -13.78 -12.00
C SER A 134 17.14 -12.46 -11.95
N PHE A 135 15.81 -12.49 -11.88
CA PHE A 135 14.98 -11.28 -11.76
C PHE A 135 15.29 -10.50 -10.49
N ILE A 136 15.40 -11.17 -9.34
CA ILE A 136 15.77 -10.52 -8.07
C ILE A 136 17.17 -9.91 -8.17
N SER A 137 18.14 -10.61 -8.77
CA SER A 137 19.50 -10.10 -8.94
C SER A 137 19.54 -8.86 -9.84
N ARG A 138 18.84 -8.88 -10.98
CA ARG A 138 18.73 -7.74 -11.90
C ARG A 138 18.03 -6.56 -11.23
N TYR A 139 16.97 -6.82 -10.47
CA TYR A 139 16.28 -5.79 -9.71
C TYR A 139 17.22 -5.04 -8.76
N PHE A 140 17.99 -5.76 -7.95
CA PHE A 140 18.94 -5.13 -7.03
C PHE A 140 20.16 -4.50 -7.72
N ALA A 141 20.55 -4.99 -8.89
CA ALA A 141 21.55 -4.32 -9.72
C ALA A 141 21.04 -2.99 -10.26
N LYS A 142 19.74 -2.90 -10.58
CA LYS A 142 19.10 -1.68 -11.07
C LYS A 142 18.74 -0.70 -9.95
N TYR A 143 18.31 -1.23 -8.80
CA TYR A 143 17.91 -0.47 -7.63
C TYR A 143 18.82 -0.78 -6.42
N PRO A 144 20.11 -0.39 -6.47
CA PRO A 144 21.08 -0.73 -5.41
C PRO A 144 20.73 -0.09 -4.07
N GLY A 145 20.09 1.09 -4.08
CA GLY A 145 19.60 1.77 -2.88
C GLY A 145 18.55 0.94 -2.14
N VAL A 146 17.69 0.23 -2.87
CA VAL A 146 16.70 -0.69 -2.27
C VAL A 146 17.40 -1.83 -1.54
N LYS A 147 18.42 -2.43 -2.16
CA LYS A 147 19.20 -3.51 -1.52
C LYS A 147 19.86 -3.01 -0.23
N HIS A 148 20.51 -1.86 -0.30
CA HIS A 148 21.16 -1.24 0.86
C HIS A 148 20.18 -0.96 2.00
N PHE A 149 19.02 -0.38 1.70
CA PHE A 149 17.97 -0.12 2.68
C PHE A 149 17.50 -1.42 3.35
N MET A 150 17.27 -2.47 2.58
CA MET A 150 16.78 -3.75 3.12
C MET A 150 17.80 -4.42 4.03
N ASP A 151 19.09 -4.39 3.66
CA ASP A 151 20.16 -4.94 4.48
C ASP A 151 20.31 -4.13 5.77
N ALA A 152 20.35 -2.80 5.68
CA ALA A 152 20.43 -1.91 6.83
C ALA A 152 19.24 -2.08 7.78
N ALA A 153 18.01 -2.25 7.27
CA ALA A 153 16.84 -2.48 8.11
C ALA A 153 16.94 -3.77 8.94
N VAL A 154 17.59 -4.81 8.40
CA VAL A 154 17.85 -6.06 9.13
C VAL A 154 18.93 -5.85 10.19
N GLU A 155 20.04 -5.17 9.85
CA GLU A 155 21.13 -4.87 10.76
C GLU A 155 20.66 -4.00 11.94
N ASP A 156 19.94 -2.92 11.64
CA ASP A 156 19.34 -2.04 12.65
C ASP A 156 18.38 -2.80 13.57
N GLY A 157 17.55 -3.68 12.98
CA GLY A 157 16.63 -4.52 13.75
C GLY A 157 17.36 -5.49 14.67
N GLN A 158 18.51 -6.05 14.25
CA GLN A 158 19.35 -6.91 15.08
C GLN A 158 20.04 -6.14 16.20
N GLN A 159 20.53 -4.94 15.92
CA GLN A 159 21.23 -4.11 16.92
C GLN A 159 20.27 -3.51 17.95
N ASN A 160 19.12 -3.01 17.51
CA ASN A 160 18.18 -2.28 18.36
C ASN A 160 17.08 -3.17 18.98
N GLY A 161 16.83 -4.36 18.43
CA GLY A 161 15.74 -5.26 18.82
C GLY A 161 14.37 -4.83 18.33
N TYR A 162 14.27 -3.79 17.49
CA TYR A 162 13.03 -3.31 16.90
C TYR A 162 13.25 -2.63 15.55
N ALA A 163 12.19 -2.52 14.74
CA ALA A 163 12.14 -1.68 13.56
C ALA A 163 11.28 -0.44 13.80
N LEU A 164 11.54 0.65 13.07
CA LEU A 164 10.87 1.94 13.17
C LEU A 164 10.10 2.29 11.90
N THR A 165 8.96 2.95 12.08
CA THR A 165 8.31 3.70 10.99
C THR A 165 8.87 5.11 10.88
N LEU A 166 8.53 5.83 9.80
CA LEU A 166 8.86 7.24 9.62
C LEU A 166 8.32 8.12 10.77
N MET A 167 7.20 7.72 11.38
CA MET A 167 6.55 8.45 12.48
C MET A 167 7.00 7.95 13.87
N GLY A 168 8.04 7.10 13.93
CA GLY A 168 8.63 6.63 15.19
C GLY A 168 7.89 5.49 15.88
N ARG A 169 6.92 4.84 15.21
CA ARG A 169 6.29 3.62 15.75
C ARG A 169 7.33 2.51 15.80
N ARG A 170 7.38 1.78 16.93
CA ARG A 170 8.28 0.65 17.15
C ARG A 170 7.54 -0.67 16.98
N ARG A 171 8.17 -1.59 16.24
CA ARG A 171 7.83 -3.00 16.25
C ARG A 171 9.01 -3.79 16.81
N TYR A 172 8.87 -4.41 17.96
CA TYR A 172 9.88 -5.29 18.53
C TYR A 172 10.03 -6.56 17.69
N LEU A 173 11.27 -7.04 17.55
CA LEU A 173 11.66 -8.13 16.66
C LEU A 173 12.43 -9.23 17.40
N PRO A 174 11.84 -9.86 18.44
CA PRO A 174 12.49 -10.94 19.19
C PRO A 174 12.83 -12.14 18.28
N GLU A 175 12.16 -12.27 17.14
CA GLU A 175 12.39 -13.31 16.15
C GLU A 175 13.83 -13.27 15.57
N LEU A 176 14.46 -12.11 15.51
CA LEU A 176 15.81 -11.96 14.95
C LEU A 176 16.88 -12.70 15.75
N THR A 177 16.65 -12.94 17.05
CA THR A 177 17.57 -13.66 17.94
C THR A 177 17.14 -15.10 18.21
N ALA A 178 16.05 -15.58 17.58
CA ALA A 178 15.54 -16.93 17.80
C ALA A 178 16.55 -18.01 17.35
N SER A 179 16.61 -19.12 18.07
CA SER A 179 17.45 -20.27 17.69
C SER A 179 16.99 -20.96 16.40
N ASN A 180 15.68 -20.96 16.15
CA ASN A 180 15.09 -21.52 14.95
C ASN A 180 15.32 -20.63 13.72
N ALA A 181 15.95 -21.20 12.67
CA ALA A 181 16.28 -20.46 11.44
C ALA A 181 15.05 -19.92 10.69
N MET A 182 13.92 -20.65 10.69
CA MET A 182 12.69 -20.17 10.03
C MET A 182 12.12 -18.96 10.73
N VAL A 183 12.19 -18.94 12.08
CA VAL A 183 11.74 -17.79 12.88
C VAL A 183 12.65 -16.59 12.64
N ARG A 184 13.99 -16.80 12.57
CA ARG A 184 14.91 -15.70 12.21
C ARG A 184 14.65 -15.13 10.84
N GLU A 185 14.41 -15.96 9.83
CA GLU A 185 14.07 -15.48 8.48
C GLU A 185 12.73 -14.72 8.45
N PHE A 186 11.76 -15.12 9.26
CA PHE A 186 10.56 -14.33 9.48
C PHE A 186 10.88 -12.98 10.12
N GLY A 187 11.74 -12.94 11.12
CA GLY A 187 12.22 -11.70 11.77
C GLY A 187 12.89 -10.74 10.79
N LYS A 188 13.75 -11.25 9.89
CA LYS A 188 14.38 -10.43 8.85
C LYS A 188 13.34 -9.80 7.92
N ARG A 189 12.36 -10.59 7.43
CA ARG A 189 11.27 -10.05 6.62
C ARG A 189 10.45 -9.00 7.39
N ALA A 190 10.21 -9.23 8.66
CA ALA A 190 9.51 -8.27 9.51
C ALA A 190 10.29 -6.96 9.69
N ALA A 191 11.62 -7.04 9.80
CA ALA A 191 12.51 -5.87 9.87
C ALA A 191 12.43 -5.02 8.58
N MET A 192 12.51 -5.67 7.41
CA MET A 192 12.43 -4.99 6.11
C MET A 192 11.05 -4.37 5.84
N ASN A 193 9.97 -5.08 6.22
CA ASN A 193 8.60 -4.66 5.92
C ASN A 193 8.06 -3.59 6.84
N THR A 194 8.46 -3.60 8.11
CA THR A 194 7.87 -2.71 9.13
C THR A 194 8.03 -1.24 8.82
N PRO A 195 9.18 -0.73 8.37
CA PRO A 195 9.32 0.68 7.99
C PRO A 195 8.31 1.09 6.92
N ILE A 196 8.06 0.24 5.94
CA ILE A 196 7.16 0.51 4.80
C ILE A 196 5.70 0.36 5.20
N GLN A 197 5.27 -0.83 5.62
CA GLN A 197 3.87 -1.10 5.96
C GLN A 197 3.40 -0.30 7.18
N GLY A 198 4.28 -0.16 8.18
CA GLY A 198 3.96 0.62 9.37
C GLY A 198 3.83 2.10 9.05
N THR A 199 4.70 2.65 8.20
CA THR A 199 4.59 4.04 7.76
C THR A 199 3.33 4.27 6.92
N ALA A 200 2.96 3.35 6.02
CA ALA A 200 1.69 3.42 5.30
C ALA A 200 0.49 3.47 6.26
N ALA A 201 0.52 2.61 7.30
CA ALA A 201 -0.50 2.61 8.36
C ALA A 201 -0.55 3.91 9.17
N ASP A 202 0.58 4.53 9.44
CA ASP A 202 0.65 5.81 10.13
C ASP A 202 0.12 6.95 9.23
N ILE A 203 0.52 6.97 7.96
CA ILE A 203 0.08 7.97 6.97
C ILE A 203 -1.44 7.95 6.81
N ILE A 204 -2.05 6.78 6.59
CA ILE A 204 -3.52 6.72 6.41
C ILE A 204 -4.27 7.16 7.67
N LYS A 205 -3.75 6.89 8.87
CA LYS A 205 -4.34 7.36 10.13
C LYS A 205 -4.27 8.88 10.27
N ILE A 206 -3.14 9.47 9.88
CA ILE A 206 -3.00 10.94 9.84
C ILE A 206 -3.99 11.52 8.83
N ALA A 207 -4.09 10.92 7.64
CA ALA A 207 -5.04 11.33 6.61
C ALA A 207 -6.49 11.26 7.10
N MET A 208 -6.89 10.16 7.77
CA MET A 208 -8.24 10.03 8.36
C MET A 208 -8.59 11.19 9.27
N VAL A 209 -7.69 11.57 10.18
CA VAL A 209 -7.91 12.67 11.12
C VAL A 209 -7.99 14.02 10.39
N ARG A 210 -7.11 14.25 9.42
CA ARG A 210 -7.10 15.49 8.63
C ARG A 210 -8.37 15.64 7.78
N VAL A 211 -8.76 14.58 7.08
CA VAL A 211 -9.98 14.53 6.26
C VAL A 211 -11.21 14.83 7.13
N ASP A 212 -11.40 14.11 8.24
CA ASP A 212 -12.55 14.30 9.12
C ASP A 212 -12.62 15.72 9.68
N ASN A 213 -11.49 16.27 10.13
CA ASN A 213 -11.40 17.63 10.65
C ASN A 213 -11.72 18.67 9.56
N ARG A 214 -11.21 18.48 8.34
CA ARG A 214 -11.43 19.43 7.26
C ARG A 214 -12.86 19.38 6.73
N LEU A 215 -13.46 18.21 6.57
CA LEU A 215 -14.87 18.06 6.22
C LEU A 215 -15.78 18.82 7.20
N LYS A 216 -15.51 18.69 8.50
CA LYS A 216 -16.23 19.42 9.56
C LYS A 216 -16.00 20.93 9.51
N LYS A 217 -14.73 21.37 9.34
CA LYS A 217 -14.36 22.79 9.25
C LYS A 217 -15.01 23.49 8.07
N GLU A 218 -15.15 22.79 6.94
CA GLU A 218 -15.79 23.30 5.73
C GLU A 218 -17.32 23.21 5.78
N GLY A 219 -17.89 22.73 6.88
CA GLY A 219 -19.33 22.63 7.10
C GLY A 219 -20.04 21.59 6.24
N LEU A 220 -19.29 20.61 5.69
CA LEU A 220 -19.85 19.54 4.86
C LEU A 220 -20.56 18.49 5.72
N GLN A 221 -21.69 17.98 5.22
CA GLN A 221 -22.37 16.84 5.86
C GLN A 221 -21.71 15.50 5.54
N ALA A 222 -20.59 15.51 4.80
CA ALA A 222 -19.80 14.35 4.46
C ALA A 222 -19.23 13.66 5.70
N ARG A 223 -19.10 12.32 5.62
CA ARG A 223 -18.63 11.50 6.75
C ARG A 223 -17.67 10.42 6.27
N LEU A 224 -16.52 10.34 6.89
CA LEU A 224 -15.65 9.17 6.78
C LEU A 224 -16.36 7.97 7.42
N ILE A 225 -16.62 6.92 6.66
CA ILE A 225 -17.40 5.77 7.11
C ILE A 225 -16.61 4.48 7.20
N LEU A 226 -15.53 4.33 6.40
CA LEU A 226 -14.73 3.12 6.37
C LEU A 226 -13.29 3.44 5.97
N GLN A 227 -12.35 2.63 6.48
CA GLN A 227 -10.97 2.57 6.03
C GLN A 227 -10.67 1.13 5.62
N VAL A 228 -10.17 0.92 4.40
CA VAL A 228 -9.83 -0.40 3.87
C VAL A 228 -8.43 -0.36 3.28
N HIS A 229 -7.47 -1.10 3.85
CA HIS A 229 -6.07 -1.12 3.44
C HIS A 229 -5.47 0.30 3.30
N ASP A 230 -5.35 0.81 2.07
CA ASP A 230 -4.77 2.10 1.75
C ASP A 230 -5.84 3.10 1.23
N GLU A 231 -7.13 2.79 1.42
CA GLU A 231 -8.27 3.59 0.95
C GLU A 231 -9.14 4.13 2.08
N LEU A 232 -9.78 5.27 1.81
CA LEU A 232 -10.77 5.91 2.66
C LEU A 232 -12.11 5.99 1.92
N LEU A 233 -13.18 5.55 2.58
CA LEU A 233 -14.53 5.62 2.06
C LEU A 233 -15.32 6.70 2.81
N VAL A 234 -15.86 7.67 2.08
CA VAL A 234 -16.67 8.77 2.58
C VAL A 234 -18.07 8.70 1.99
N GLU A 235 -19.09 8.98 2.79
CA GLU A 235 -20.47 9.18 2.35
C GLU A 235 -20.77 10.69 2.36
N CYS A 236 -21.23 11.26 1.25
CA CYS A 236 -21.55 12.70 1.17
C CYS A 236 -22.79 12.98 0.31
N PRO A 237 -23.49 14.13 0.53
CA PRO A 237 -24.54 14.58 -0.38
C PRO A 237 -24.00 14.78 -1.79
N GLU A 238 -24.78 14.43 -2.83
CA GLU A 238 -24.37 14.57 -4.24
C GLU A 238 -23.86 15.97 -4.59
N LYS A 239 -24.49 17.01 -4.06
CA LYS A 239 -24.09 18.40 -4.29
C LYS A 239 -22.70 18.76 -3.76
N ASP A 240 -22.18 17.98 -2.81
CA ASP A 240 -20.91 18.24 -2.14
C ASP A 240 -19.78 17.33 -2.66
N THR A 241 -20.06 16.48 -3.68
CA THR A 241 -19.15 15.46 -4.21
C THR A 241 -17.78 16.03 -4.59
N ASP A 242 -17.75 17.04 -5.45
CA ASP A 242 -16.49 17.63 -5.96
C ASP A 242 -15.65 18.24 -4.83
N LYS A 243 -16.32 18.91 -3.89
CA LYS A 243 -15.64 19.54 -2.76
C LYS A 243 -15.09 18.50 -1.78
N ALA A 244 -15.86 17.45 -1.50
CA ALA A 244 -15.43 16.37 -0.62
C ALA A 244 -14.31 15.51 -1.26
N SER A 245 -14.37 15.22 -2.57
CA SER A 245 -13.31 14.54 -3.32
C SER A 245 -12.00 15.32 -3.25
N LYS A 246 -12.05 16.62 -3.52
CA LYS A 246 -10.86 17.48 -3.43
C LYS A 246 -10.24 17.50 -2.03
N ILE A 247 -11.07 17.51 -0.98
CA ILE A 247 -10.58 17.44 0.40
C ILE A 247 -9.88 16.11 0.66
N LEU A 248 -10.46 14.99 0.20
CA LEU A 248 -9.85 13.66 0.32
C LEU A 248 -8.47 13.64 -0.36
N GLU A 249 -8.39 14.02 -1.63
CA GLU A 249 -7.15 14.06 -2.38
C GLU A 249 -6.10 14.94 -1.68
N GLU A 250 -6.41 16.19 -1.37
CA GLU A 250 -5.47 17.12 -0.76
C GLU A 250 -4.97 16.65 0.62
N GLU A 251 -5.85 16.18 1.50
CA GLU A 251 -5.45 15.79 2.86
C GLU A 251 -4.70 14.45 2.87
N MET A 252 -5.04 13.53 1.98
CA MET A 252 -4.33 12.27 1.84
C MET A 252 -2.96 12.48 1.20
N GLU A 253 -2.85 13.23 0.09
CA GLU A 253 -1.57 13.49 -0.59
C GLU A 253 -0.58 14.26 0.29
N ASN A 254 -1.07 15.15 1.14
CA ASN A 254 -0.26 15.96 2.06
C ASN A 254 -0.08 15.33 3.45
N ALA A 255 -0.49 14.08 3.66
CA ALA A 255 -0.39 13.44 4.98
C ALA A 255 1.04 13.20 5.45
N ALA A 256 2.00 13.12 4.54
CA ALA A 256 3.44 13.00 4.85
C ALA A 256 4.30 13.76 3.83
N ASN A 257 5.47 14.25 4.29
CA ASN A 257 6.48 14.84 3.41
C ASN A 257 7.52 13.77 3.05
N MET A 258 7.62 13.43 1.76
CA MET A 258 8.47 12.36 1.26
C MET A 258 9.29 12.78 0.03
N ALA A 259 10.30 11.99 -0.33
CA ALA A 259 11.13 12.22 -1.53
C ALA A 259 10.32 12.14 -2.84
N VAL A 260 9.22 11.41 -2.83
CA VAL A 260 8.22 11.31 -3.92
C VAL A 260 6.85 11.67 -3.36
N LYS A 261 6.04 12.37 -4.16
CA LYS A 261 4.68 12.75 -3.74
C LYS A 261 3.81 11.51 -3.54
N LEU A 262 2.95 11.55 -2.54
CA LEU A 262 1.80 10.66 -2.48
C LEU A 262 0.81 11.08 -3.56
N LEU A 263 0.19 10.12 -4.22
CA LEU A 263 -0.90 10.36 -5.17
C LEU A 263 -2.12 9.55 -4.75
N VAL A 264 -3.27 10.12 -4.96
CA VAL A 264 -4.56 9.56 -4.57
C VAL A 264 -5.49 9.54 -5.78
N ASP A 265 -6.09 8.40 -6.03
CA ASP A 265 -7.13 8.23 -7.03
C ASP A 265 -8.48 8.25 -6.31
N ALA A 266 -9.32 9.27 -6.57
CA ALA A 266 -10.62 9.43 -5.93
C ALA A 266 -11.75 9.26 -6.96
N HIS A 267 -12.73 8.43 -6.63
CA HIS A 267 -13.90 8.14 -7.47
C HIS A 267 -15.18 8.24 -6.65
N SER A 268 -16.30 8.51 -7.32
CA SER A 268 -17.61 8.56 -6.72
C SER A 268 -18.57 7.58 -7.36
N GLY A 269 -19.53 7.06 -6.60
CA GLY A 269 -20.52 6.13 -7.10
C GLY A 269 -21.76 6.03 -6.23
N LYS A 270 -22.82 5.44 -6.80
CA LYS A 270 -24.07 5.09 -6.10
C LYS A 270 -23.98 3.77 -5.35
N THR A 271 -22.92 3.05 -5.55
CA THR A 271 -22.57 1.83 -4.83
C THR A 271 -21.09 1.86 -4.45
N TRP A 272 -20.68 1.03 -3.50
CA TRP A 272 -19.25 0.91 -3.19
C TRP A 272 -18.45 0.34 -4.38
N LEU A 273 -19.08 -0.52 -5.21
CA LEU A 273 -18.42 -1.04 -6.40
C LEU A 273 -18.15 0.07 -7.43
N GLU A 274 -19.12 0.94 -7.69
CA GLU A 274 -18.95 2.07 -8.60
C GLU A 274 -17.92 3.08 -8.09
N ALA A 275 -17.94 3.37 -6.78
CA ALA A 275 -16.98 4.28 -6.16
C ALA A 275 -15.54 3.75 -6.18
N LYS A 276 -15.32 2.45 -6.40
CA LYS A 276 -13.96 1.87 -6.48
C LYS A 276 -13.25 2.16 -7.80
N GLY A 277 -13.96 2.54 -8.86
CA GLY A 277 -13.40 2.84 -10.18
C GLY A 277 -13.16 1.61 -11.05
#